data_a3dc15f217dfb327275febb5fe7d9bb6
#
_entry.id   a3dc15f217dfb327275febb5fe7d9bb6
#
_cell.length_a   1.000
_cell.length_b   1.000
_cell.length_c   1.000
_cell.angle_alpha   90.00
_cell.angle_beta   90.00
_cell.angle_gamma   90.00
#
_symmetry.space_group_name_H-M   'P 1'
#
loop_
_entity.id
_entity.type
_entity.pdbx_description
1 polymer ?
#
loop_
_entity_poly.entity_id
_entity_poly.type
_entity_poly.pdbx_seq_one_letter_code
_entity_poly.pdbx_strand_id
1 'polypeptide(L)'
;SAFADVDKRYVKKRMLGVDLSSRDGKGPTPVTFFENKSPKKTEQGEKLNLDKFFKAPGNFSAVAMKDGKIVYERYNKKLKANPDFHAHGLSLTKTAVGLTVGHLLCTGKINSLDDAASNYSQSLNNSIYKDITIRNLLRMASGINKNRDNERKFNHLMRNRRDNGTNNLIEVIKSVKTKFSDQGEISRYHSLDITAASILVSEITNKSVAEVFFNNVFPQINPEGSLYWWVDNNKMSLGMAGLYMKTKDWANLGNYMNKEITS
;
A
#
# COMPACT_ATOMS: atom_id res chain seq x y z
N SER A 1 1.89 11.44 22.10
CA SER A 1 1.93 11.46 20.64
C SER A 1 1.26 10.19 20.13
N ALA A 2 0.41 10.29 19.14
CA ALA A 2 -0.34 9.15 18.57
C ALA A 2 0.59 8.00 18.09
N PHE A 3 1.87 8.27 17.90
CA PHE A 3 2.86 7.26 17.60
C PHE A 3 3.20 6.34 18.79
N ALA A 4 2.88 6.77 20.02
CA ALA A 4 3.09 5.93 21.19
C ALA A 4 2.12 4.75 21.25
N ASP A 5 0.99 4.87 20.57
CA ASP A 5 -0.10 3.87 20.61
C ASP A 5 0.03 2.82 19.50
N VAL A 6 0.87 3.07 18.49
CA VAL A 6 1.30 1.98 17.61
C VAL A 6 2.10 1.02 18.50
N ASP A 7 1.60 -0.18 18.70
CA ASP A 7 2.31 -1.16 19.51
C ASP A 7 3.74 -1.32 19.01
N LYS A 8 4.65 -0.61 19.68
CA LYS A 8 6.07 -0.55 19.31
C LYS A 8 6.69 -1.94 19.26
N ARG A 9 6.16 -2.89 20.04
CA ARG A 9 6.61 -4.28 20.05
C ARG A 9 6.16 -4.97 18.77
N TYR A 10 4.95 -4.68 18.32
CA TYR A 10 4.41 -5.23 17.09
C TYR A 10 5.07 -4.59 15.86
N VAL A 11 5.22 -3.27 15.84
CA VAL A 11 5.95 -2.54 14.80
C VAL A 11 7.39 -3.02 14.75
N LYS A 12 8.08 -3.09 15.90
CA LYS A 12 9.46 -3.58 16.00
C LYS A 12 9.58 -5.04 15.52
N LYS A 13 8.67 -5.90 15.95
CA LYS A 13 8.62 -7.31 15.55
C LYS A 13 8.34 -7.47 14.06
N ARG A 14 7.50 -6.60 13.49
CA ARG A 14 7.19 -6.57 12.05
C ARG A 14 8.22 -5.82 11.23
N MET A 15 8.83 -4.79 11.79
CA MET A 15 9.95 -4.07 11.19
C MET A 15 11.19 -4.95 11.00
N LEU A 16 11.36 -5.97 11.83
CA LEU A 16 12.42 -6.96 11.68
C LEU A 16 12.07 -8.07 10.67
N GLY A 17 11.03 -7.88 9.90
CA GLY A 17 10.64 -8.85 8.87
C GLY A 17 10.05 -10.15 9.44
N VAL A 18 9.67 -10.17 10.71
CA VAL A 18 9.44 -11.39 11.46
C VAL A 18 8.18 -12.12 11.07
N ASP A 19 7.28 -11.58 10.25
CA ASP A 19 6.09 -12.37 10.00
C ASP A 19 5.30 -12.22 8.70
N LEU A 20 5.99 -12.21 7.60
CA LEU A 20 5.37 -12.55 6.33
C LEU A 20 5.11 -14.06 6.20
N SER A 21 5.89 -14.92 6.90
CA SER A 21 5.89 -16.36 6.75
C SER A 21 4.83 -17.10 7.56
N SER A 22 4.29 -16.50 8.60
CA SER A 22 3.21 -17.11 9.36
C SER A 22 1.87 -17.10 8.62
N ARG A 23 1.87 -16.59 7.40
CA ARG A 23 0.72 -16.69 6.53
C ARG A 23 0.95 -17.77 5.52
N ASP A 24 0.37 -18.90 5.76
CA ASP A 24 0.19 -20.04 4.86
C ASP A 24 -0.63 -19.70 3.60
N GLY A 25 -0.61 -18.47 3.14
CA GLY A 25 -1.47 -18.02 2.05
C GLY A 25 -2.97 -18.09 2.37
N LYS A 26 -3.33 -18.47 3.59
CA LYS A 26 -4.71 -18.72 4.03
C LYS A 26 -5.27 -17.63 4.93
N GLY A 27 -4.55 -16.53 5.10
CA GLY A 27 -5.09 -15.35 5.78
C GLY A 27 -6.26 -14.80 4.98
N PRO A 28 -7.37 -14.45 5.65
CA PRO A 28 -8.51 -13.88 4.95
C PRO A 28 -8.08 -12.61 4.23
N THR A 29 -8.32 -12.56 2.93
CA THR A 29 -8.15 -11.33 2.15
C THR A 29 -9.26 -10.39 2.56
N PRO A 30 -8.96 -9.17 3.02
CA PRO A 30 -10.02 -8.22 3.31
C PRO A 30 -10.81 -7.96 2.03
N VAL A 31 -12.11 -8.05 2.13
CA VAL A 31 -12.97 -7.56 1.05
C VAL A 31 -12.98 -6.04 1.15
N THR A 32 -12.08 -5.43 0.42
CA THR A 32 -11.90 -3.99 0.45
C THR A 32 -12.79 -3.26 -0.53
N PHE A 33 -13.66 -3.91 -1.18
CA PHE A 33 -14.42 -3.30 -2.22
C PHE A 33 -15.82 -3.66 -2.26
N PHE A 34 -16.58 -2.70 -2.14
CA PHE A 34 -17.63 -2.49 -3.12
C PHE A 34 -17.06 -1.62 -4.23
N GLU A 35 -16.64 -2.21 -5.33
CA GLU A 35 -16.75 -1.47 -6.55
C GLU A 35 -18.16 -0.88 -6.57
N ASN A 36 -18.26 0.41 -6.87
CA ASN A 36 -19.51 1.09 -7.13
C ASN A 36 -20.09 0.60 -8.46
N LYS A 37 -20.07 -0.69 -8.66
CA LYS A 37 -20.93 -1.36 -9.59
C LYS A 37 -22.27 -1.30 -8.90
N SER A 38 -23.10 -0.37 -9.36
CA SER A 38 -24.53 -0.54 -9.28
C SER A 38 -24.79 -2.03 -9.30
N PRO A 39 -25.49 -2.61 -8.30
CA PRO A 39 -25.63 -4.05 -8.21
C PRO A 39 -25.99 -4.51 -9.60
N LYS A 40 -25.04 -5.16 -10.28
CA LYS A 40 -25.36 -5.76 -11.55
C LYS A 40 -26.55 -6.61 -11.22
N LYS A 41 -27.68 -6.30 -11.81
CA LYS A 41 -28.75 -7.30 -11.84
C LYS A 41 -28.01 -8.55 -12.27
N THR A 42 -27.99 -9.57 -11.44
CA THR A 42 -27.66 -10.89 -11.93
C THR A 42 -28.44 -11.05 -13.22
N GLU A 43 -27.98 -11.79 -14.15
CA GLU A 43 -28.69 -11.99 -15.43
C GLU A 43 -30.19 -12.31 -15.26
N GLN A 44 -30.61 -12.63 -14.04
CA GLN A 44 -31.98 -12.91 -13.60
C GLN A 44 -32.66 -11.76 -12.84
N GLY A 45 -32.03 -10.58 -12.74
CA GLY A 45 -32.66 -9.39 -12.11
C GLY A 45 -32.70 -9.40 -10.59
N GLU A 46 -32.05 -10.34 -9.90
CA GLU A 46 -31.98 -10.37 -8.45
C GLU A 46 -31.11 -9.24 -7.91
N LYS A 47 -31.60 -8.53 -6.88
CA LYS A 47 -30.79 -7.58 -6.14
C LYS A 47 -29.70 -8.34 -5.38
N LEU A 48 -28.45 -7.82 -5.41
CA LEU A 48 -27.36 -8.37 -4.62
C LEU A 48 -27.75 -8.36 -3.13
N ASN A 49 -27.89 -9.54 -2.54
CA ASN A 49 -28.11 -9.66 -1.11
C ASN A 49 -26.72 -9.65 -0.42
N LEU A 50 -26.38 -8.54 0.22
CA LEU A 50 -25.09 -8.35 0.88
C LEU A 50 -24.83 -9.40 1.96
N ASP A 51 -25.86 -9.83 2.69
CA ASP A 51 -25.70 -10.87 3.71
C ASP A 51 -25.40 -12.23 3.09
N LYS A 52 -26.04 -12.57 1.97
CA LYS A 52 -25.73 -13.79 1.20
C LYS A 52 -24.33 -13.73 0.61
N PHE A 53 -23.95 -12.60 0.03
CA PHE A 53 -22.62 -12.35 -0.47
C PHE A 53 -21.57 -12.51 0.64
N PHE A 54 -21.84 -11.94 1.82
CA PHE A 54 -20.91 -11.98 2.95
C PHE A 54 -20.78 -13.36 3.59
N LYS A 55 -21.77 -14.24 3.41
CA LYS A 55 -21.70 -15.66 3.85
C LYS A 55 -20.79 -16.50 2.96
N ALA A 56 -20.43 -16.02 1.78
CA ALA A 56 -19.53 -16.76 0.89
C ALA A 56 -18.15 -16.96 1.54
N PRO A 57 -17.51 -18.11 1.30
CA PRO A 57 -16.16 -18.37 1.84
C PRO A 57 -15.16 -17.32 1.40
N GLY A 58 -14.34 -16.86 2.31
CA GLY A 58 -13.26 -15.88 2.02
C GLY A 58 -13.61 -14.42 2.31
N ASN A 59 -14.87 -14.08 2.49
CA ASN A 59 -15.25 -12.72 2.89
C ASN A 59 -14.98 -12.50 4.38
N PHE A 60 -14.08 -11.59 4.69
CA PHE A 60 -13.57 -11.40 6.05
C PHE A 60 -14.30 -10.29 6.81
N SER A 61 -14.31 -9.10 6.26
CA SER A 61 -15.00 -7.95 6.81
C SER A 61 -15.44 -7.01 5.69
N ALA A 62 -16.46 -6.21 5.94
CA ALA A 62 -16.93 -5.19 5.03
C ALA A 62 -17.46 -4.00 5.79
N VAL A 63 -17.08 -2.81 5.34
CA VAL A 63 -17.63 -1.53 5.79
C VAL A 63 -17.98 -0.71 4.55
N ALA A 64 -19.19 -0.20 4.48
CA ALA A 64 -19.60 0.75 3.46
C ALA A 64 -19.95 2.09 4.11
N MET A 65 -19.51 3.16 3.46
CA MET A 65 -19.81 4.53 3.87
C MET A 65 -20.61 5.26 2.80
N LYS A 66 -21.52 6.11 3.25
CA LYS A 66 -22.24 7.06 2.42
C LYS A 66 -22.29 8.39 3.15
N ASP A 67 -21.91 9.47 2.47
CA ASP A 67 -21.93 10.83 3.02
C ASP A 67 -21.19 10.93 4.37
N GLY A 68 -20.05 10.24 4.48
CA GLY A 68 -19.22 10.21 5.68
C GLY A 68 -19.75 9.35 6.83
N LYS A 69 -20.85 8.64 6.64
CA LYS A 69 -21.47 7.77 7.66
C LYS A 69 -21.37 6.30 7.26
N ILE A 70 -21.11 5.44 8.24
CA ILE A 70 -21.14 3.99 8.04
C ILE A 70 -22.60 3.57 7.84
N VAL A 71 -22.91 3.00 6.68
CA VAL A 71 -24.24 2.47 6.33
C VAL A 71 -24.32 0.95 6.32
N TYR A 72 -23.17 0.29 6.33
CA TYR A 72 -23.08 -1.16 6.44
C TYR A 72 -21.75 -1.54 7.11
N GLU A 73 -21.82 -2.50 8.04
CA GLU A 73 -20.67 -3.03 8.75
C GLU A 73 -20.88 -4.51 9.06
N ARG A 74 -19.91 -5.36 8.68
CA ARG A 74 -19.97 -6.81 8.90
C ARG A 74 -18.58 -7.39 9.11
N TYR A 75 -18.52 -8.36 10.01
CA TYR A 75 -17.33 -9.13 10.34
C TYR A 75 -17.65 -10.63 10.37
N ASN A 76 -16.83 -11.43 9.72
CA ASN A 76 -17.03 -12.88 9.66
C ASN A 76 -16.41 -13.54 10.89
N LYS A 77 -17.23 -13.82 11.89
CA LYS A 77 -16.81 -14.44 13.15
C LYS A 77 -16.17 -15.82 12.96
N LYS A 78 -16.56 -16.57 11.93
CA LYS A 78 -15.95 -17.87 11.61
C LYS A 78 -14.49 -17.74 11.21
N LEU A 79 -14.10 -16.61 10.66
CA LEU A 79 -12.73 -16.26 10.31
C LEU A 79 -12.05 -15.43 11.40
N LYS A 80 -12.63 -15.36 12.60
CA LYS A 80 -12.13 -14.58 13.74
C LYS A 80 -12.02 -13.07 13.45
N ALA A 81 -12.79 -12.57 12.48
CA ALA A 81 -12.86 -11.16 12.21
C ALA A 81 -13.70 -10.45 13.26
N ASN A 82 -13.27 -9.27 13.63
CA ASN A 82 -13.95 -8.36 14.55
C ASN A 82 -13.55 -6.90 14.23
N PRO A 83 -14.19 -5.90 14.83
CA PRO A 83 -13.88 -4.49 14.57
C PRO A 83 -12.43 -4.08 14.83
N ASP A 84 -11.75 -4.76 15.76
CA ASP A 84 -10.37 -4.46 16.13
C ASP A 84 -9.32 -5.16 15.27
N PHE A 85 -9.77 -6.04 14.38
CA PHE A 85 -8.85 -6.77 13.52
C PHE A 85 -8.25 -5.86 12.44
N HIS A 86 -6.92 -5.91 12.33
CA HIS A 86 -6.18 -5.18 11.31
C HIS A 86 -6.15 -5.98 10.00
N ALA A 87 -6.96 -5.54 9.06
CA ALA A 87 -7.05 -6.15 7.74
C ALA A 87 -5.85 -5.76 6.88
N HIS A 88 -5.27 -6.75 6.19
CA HIS A 88 -4.18 -6.50 5.25
C HIS A 88 -4.71 -5.82 3.99
N GLY A 89 -4.24 -4.62 3.71
CA GLY A 89 -4.67 -3.84 2.54
C GLY A 89 -4.15 -4.34 1.21
N LEU A 90 -3.17 -5.28 1.22
CA LEU A 90 -2.54 -5.70 -0.03
C LEU A 90 -2.17 -4.46 -0.87
N SER A 91 -2.60 -4.43 -2.13
CA SER A 91 -2.29 -3.33 -3.05
C SER A 91 -2.94 -1.98 -2.71
N LEU A 92 -3.89 -1.91 -1.79
CA LEU A 92 -4.36 -0.63 -1.26
C LEU A 92 -3.24 0.15 -0.53
N THR A 93 -2.21 -0.54 -0.07
CA THR A 93 -1.00 0.08 0.46
C THR A 93 -0.41 1.12 -0.49
N LYS A 94 -0.52 0.91 -1.81
CA LYS A 94 -0.02 1.83 -2.83
C LYS A 94 -0.70 3.19 -2.78
N THR A 95 -1.98 3.21 -2.43
CA THR A 95 -2.74 4.45 -2.21
C THR A 95 -2.15 5.26 -1.06
N ALA A 96 -1.81 4.60 0.05
CA ALA A 96 -1.18 5.27 1.19
C ALA A 96 0.20 5.86 0.82
N VAL A 97 0.98 5.15 -0.01
CA VAL A 97 2.24 5.70 -0.56
C VAL A 97 1.97 6.92 -1.44
N GLY A 98 0.98 6.85 -2.34
CA GLY A 98 0.60 7.97 -3.20
C GLY A 98 0.18 9.21 -2.40
N LEU A 99 -0.65 9.04 -1.38
CA LEU A 99 -1.06 10.13 -0.48
C LEU A 99 0.13 10.70 0.30
N THR A 100 1.09 9.86 0.70
CA THR A 100 2.32 10.33 1.36
C THR A 100 3.16 11.17 0.41
N VAL A 101 3.30 10.77 -0.84
CA VAL A 101 3.97 11.59 -1.88
C VAL A 101 3.22 12.90 -2.10
N GLY A 102 1.87 12.85 -2.15
CA GLY A 102 1.03 14.05 -2.24
C GLY A 102 1.26 15.01 -1.07
N HIS A 103 1.36 14.50 0.16
CA HIS A 103 1.72 15.31 1.33
C HIS A 103 3.09 15.99 1.18
N LEU A 104 4.10 15.29 0.65
CA LEU A 104 5.42 15.89 0.41
C LEU A 104 5.38 16.97 -0.66
N LEU A 105 4.54 16.80 -1.68
CA LEU A 105 4.28 17.84 -2.70
C LEU A 105 3.62 19.07 -2.08
N CYS A 106 2.53 18.88 -1.33
CA CYS A 106 1.80 19.98 -0.68
C CYS A 106 2.63 20.75 0.35
N THR A 107 3.61 20.09 0.98
CA THR A 107 4.50 20.72 1.96
C THR A 107 5.80 21.27 1.35
N GLY A 108 5.93 21.28 0.01
CA GLY A 108 7.10 21.83 -0.69
C GLY A 108 8.38 20.97 -0.57
N LYS A 109 8.30 19.76 -0.07
CA LYS A 109 9.44 18.82 -0.04
C LYS A 109 9.68 18.16 -1.39
N ILE A 110 8.69 18.13 -2.23
CA ILE A 110 8.72 17.83 -3.66
C ILE A 110 8.18 19.06 -4.37
N ASN A 111 8.92 19.58 -5.36
CA ASN A 111 8.52 20.78 -6.07
C ASN A 111 7.47 20.47 -7.15
N SER A 112 7.64 19.37 -7.88
CA SER A 112 6.74 18.93 -8.94
C SER A 112 6.71 17.40 -9.05
N LEU A 113 5.55 16.85 -9.41
CA LEU A 113 5.46 15.44 -9.81
C LEU A 113 6.17 15.15 -11.15
N ASP A 114 6.45 16.18 -11.93
CA ASP A 114 7.16 16.06 -13.20
C ASP A 114 8.69 16.13 -13.03
N ASP A 115 9.16 16.36 -11.83
CA ASP A 115 10.57 16.22 -11.50
C ASP A 115 11.02 14.76 -11.58
N ALA A 116 12.26 14.54 -12.02
CA ALA A 116 12.88 13.25 -11.93
C ALA A 116 13.02 12.84 -10.45
N ALA A 117 12.64 11.61 -10.11
CA ALA A 117 12.71 11.12 -8.73
C ALA A 117 14.15 11.12 -8.20
N SER A 118 15.14 11.03 -9.09
CA SER A 118 16.57 11.12 -8.76
C SER A 118 16.99 12.48 -8.21
N ASN A 119 16.24 13.55 -8.46
CA ASN A 119 16.54 14.87 -7.88
C ASN A 119 16.44 14.86 -6.35
N TYR A 120 15.72 13.88 -5.82
CA TYR A 120 15.40 13.75 -4.39
C TYR A 120 15.93 12.47 -3.77
N SER A 121 16.46 11.54 -4.58
CA SER A 121 16.86 10.21 -4.11
C SER A 121 18.17 9.76 -4.76
N GLN A 122 19.21 9.62 -3.93
CA GLN A 122 20.51 9.12 -4.36
C GLN A 122 20.44 7.67 -4.83
N SER A 123 19.63 6.84 -4.20
CA SER A 123 19.46 5.45 -4.60
C SER A 123 18.81 5.33 -5.98
N LEU A 124 17.83 6.19 -6.29
CA LEU A 124 17.21 6.23 -7.61
C LEU A 124 18.13 6.82 -8.66
N ASN A 125 18.95 7.83 -8.30
CA ASN A 125 19.96 8.39 -9.19
C ASN A 125 20.99 7.34 -9.64
N ASN A 126 21.32 6.39 -8.79
CA ASN A 126 22.25 5.29 -9.07
C ASN A 126 21.53 4.03 -9.63
N SER A 127 20.42 4.20 -10.27
CA SER A 127 19.60 3.09 -10.80
C SER A 127 19.03 3.42 -12.18
N ILE A 128 18.33 2.46 -12.75
CA ILE A 128 17.56 2.65 -14.01
C ILE A 128 16.43 3.68 -13.87
N TYR A 129 16.09 4.08 -12.64
CA TYR A 129 15.05 5.06 -12.33
C TYR A 129 15.55 6.52 -12.41
N LYS A 130 16.82 6.77 -12.76
CA LYS A 130 17.44 8.09 -12.74
C LYS A 130 16.58 9.19 -13.36
N ASP A 131 16.06 8.95 -14.55
CA ASP A 131 15.32 9.98 -15.31
C ASP A 131 13.79 9.80 -15.23
N ILE A 132 13.32 8.89 -14.37
CA ILE A 132 11.89 8.62 -14.24
C ILE A 132 11.23 9.69 -13.35
N THR A 133 10.17 10.31 -13.86
CA THR A 133 9.43 11.31 -13.09
C THR A 133 8.62 10.67 -11.95
N ILE A 134 8.41 11.42 -10.89
CA ILE A 134 7.58 10.99 -9.75
C ILE A 134 6.16 10.63 -10.23
N ARG A 135 5.60 11.39 -11.17
CA ARG A 135 4.31 11.12 -11.80
C ARG A 135 4.28 9.72 -12.43
N ASN A 136 5.31 9.36 -13.18
CA ASN A 136 5.37 8.08 -13.86
C ASN A 136 5.61 6.90 -12.92
N LEU A 137 6.27 7.11 -11.77
CA LEU A 137 6.29 6.12 -10.70
C LEU A 137 4.89 5.84 -10.16
N LEU A 138 4.12 6.90 -9.82
CA LEU A 138 2.77 6.76 -9.27
C LEU A 138 1.77 6.16 -10.27
N ARG A 139 1.96 6.42 -11.56
CA ARG A 139 1.14 5.87 -12.65
C ARG A 139 1.57 4.48 -13.10
N MET A 140 2.65 3.93 -12.55
CA MET A 140 3.28 2.69 -13.02
C MET A 140 3.59 2.73 -14.51
N ALA A 141 4.13 3.85 -14.96
CA ALA A 141 4.47 4.15 -16.35
C ALA A 141 5.96 4.49 -16.52
N SER A 142 6.83 3.89 -15.72
CA SER A 142 8.28 4.08 -15.82
C SER A 142 8.90 3.44 -17.07
N GLY A 143 8.19 2.53 -17.73
CA GLY A 143 8.72 1.71 -18.82
C GLY A 143 9.70 0.63 -18.35
N ILE A 144 9.88 0.45 -17.04
CA ILE A 144 10.78 -0.57 -16.48
C ILE A 144 10.23 -1.96 -16.76
N ASN A 145 11.12 -2.85 -17.19
CA ASN A 145 10.72 -4.20 -17.52
C ASN A 145 10.38 -5.01 -16.27
N LYS A 146 9.12 -5.48 -16.24
CA LYS A 146 8.66 -6.50 -15.32
C LYS A 146 9.06 -7.87 -15.85
N ASN A 147 10.34 -8.17 -15.88
CA ASN A 147 10.75 -9.51 -16.26
C ASN A 147 10.58 -10.50 -15.09
N ARG A 148 10.52 -11.78 -15.46
CA ARG A 148 10.33 -12.88 -14.50
C ARG A 148 11.38 -12.89 -13.38
N ASP A 149 12.58 -12.46 -13.68
CA ASP A 149 13.70 -12.48 -12.72
C ASP A 149 13.60 -11.34 -11.70
N ASN A 150 13.17 -10.16 -12.14
CA ASN A 150 12.90 -9.03 -11.24
C ASN A 150 11.72 -9.33 -10.32
N GLU A 151 10.67 -9.96 -10.83
CA GLU A 151 9.55 -10.41 -9.99
C GLU A 151 9.95 -11.53 -9.04
N ARG A 152 10.78 -12.47 -9.49
CA ARG A 152 11.29 -13.53 -8.61
C ARG A 152 12.14 -12.96 -7.49
N LYS A 153 13.07 -12.05 -7.79
CA LYS A 153 13.89 -11.37 -6.78
C LYS A 153 13.02 -10.62 -5.79
N PHE A 154 12.05 -9.87 -6.30
CA PHE A 154 11.11 -9.14 -5.47
C PHE A 154 10.26 -10.09 -4.60
N ASN A 155 9.70 -11.14 -5.18
CA ASN A 155 8.92 -12.14 -4.46
C ASN A 155 9.78 -12.95 -3.49
N HIS A 156 11.05 -13.20 -3.84
CA HIS A 156 12.01 -13.86 -2.97
C HIS A 156 12.29 -13.01 -1.73
N LEU A 157 12.54 -11.72 -1.91
CA LEU A 157 12.66 -10.77 -0.82
C LEU A 157 11.42 -10.73 0.08
N MET A 158 10.24 -10.89 -0.53
CA MET A 158 8.97 -10.90 0.18
C MET A 158 8.70 -12.19 0.94
N ARG A 159 9.21 -13.32 0.46
CA ARG A 159 8.93 -14.66 1.01
C ARG A 159 10.03 -15.20 1.89
N ASN A 160 11.29 -14.96 1.54
CA ASN A 160 12.42 -15.57 2.24
C ASN A 160 13.02 -14.65 3.29
N ARG A 161 12.63 -14.92 4.52
CA ARG A 161 13.10 -14.25 5.72
C ARG A 161 14.33 -14.86 6.32
N ARG A 162 14.69 -16.04 5.86
CA ARG A 162 15.76 -16.85 6.43
C ARG A 162 17.11 -16.59 5.79
N ASP A 163 17.13 -15.94 4.62
CA ASP A 163 18.37 -15.65 3.95
C ASP A 163 19.00 -14.37 4.48
N ASN A 164 19.97 -14.57 5.27
CA ASN A 164 20.98 -13.70 5.85
C ASN A 164 21.30 -12.44 5.03
N GLY A 165 20.44 -11.44 5.01
CA GLY A 165 20.84 -10.08 4.68
C GLY A 165 20.47 -9.53 3.30
N THR A 166 19.72 -10.24 2.44
CA THR A 166 19.36 -9.74 1.11
C THR A 166 17.99 -9.05 1.02
N ASN A 167 17.33 -8.86 2.15
CA ASN A 167 16.03 -8.20 2.25
C ASN A 167 16.20 -6.67 2.19
N ASN A 168 16.56 -6.15 1.04
CA ASN A 168 16.88 -4.75 0.84
C ASN A 168 16.21 -4.22 -0.43
N LEU A 169 15.22 -3.35 -0.27
CA LEU A 169 14.45 -2.79 -1.39
C LEU A 169 15.33 -1.97 -2.33
N ILE A 170 16.33 -1.27 -1.83
CA ILE A 170 17.28 -0.50 -2.64
C ILE A 170 18.07 -1.43 -3.56
N GLU A 171 18.55 -2.55 -3.05
CA GLU A 171 19.30 -3.52 -3.87
C GLU A 171 18.43 -4.16 -4.94
N VAL A 172 17.14 -4.39 -4.66
CA VAL A 172 16.19 -4.84 -5.68
C VAL A 172 16.08 -3.82 -6.81
N ILE A 173 15.88 -2.55 -6.48
CA ILE A 173 15.77 -1.48 -7.48
C ILE A 173 17.07 -1.35 -8.28
N LYS A 174 18.21 -1.39 -7.64
CA LYS A 174 19.53 -1.34 -8.31
C LYS A 174 19.79 -2.55 -9.22
N SER A 175 19.17 -3.69 -8.92
CA SER A 175 19.34 -4.90 -9.73
C SER A 175 18.55 -4.89 -11.04
N VAL A 176 17.59 -3.98 -11.19
CA VAL A 176 16.80 -3.82 -12.42
C VAL A 176 17.62 -3.10 -13.47
N LYS A 177 17.72 -3.67 -14.70
CA LYS A 177 18.62 -3.15 -15.73
C LYS A 177 17.95 -2.89 -17.08
N THR A 178 16.68 -3.25 -17.25
CA THR A 178 16.02 -3.19 -18.56
C THR A 178 14.70 -2.46 -18.53
N LYS A 179 14.43 -1.72 -19.60
CA LYS A 179 13.14 -1.09 -19.92
C LYS A 179 12.48 -1.81 -21.08
N PHE A 180 11.18 -1.72 -21.19
CA PHE A 180 10.40 -2.23 -22.33
C PHE A 180 9.80 -1.11 -23.19
N SER A 181 9.73 0.11 -22.65
CA SER A 181 9.25 1.31 -23.36
C SER A 181 9.89 2.56 -22.74
N ASP A 182 9.67 3.70 -23.36
CA ASP A 182 9.96 4.98 -22.73
C ASP A 182 8.95 5.26 -21.60
N GLN A 183 9.36 6.13 -20.66
CA GLN A 183 8.48 6.48 -19.57
C GLN A 183 7.26 7.26 -20.08
N GLY A 184 6.11 7.03 -19.46
CA GLY A 184 4.87 7.70 -19.77
C GLY A 184 4.07 7.10 -20.93
N GLU A 185 4.68 6.25 -21.77
CA GLU A 185 4.01 5.66 -22.93
C GLU A 185 3.02 4.57 -22.55
N ILE A 186 3.45 3.63 -21.67
CA ILE A 186 2.66 2.46 -21.30
C ILE A 186 2.61 2.34 -19.78
N SER A 187 1.40 2.36 -19.23
CA SER A 187 1.18 2.00 -17.83
C SER A 187 1.04 0.49 -17.70
N ARG A 188 1.89 -0.12 -16.88
CA ARG A 188 1.87 -1.55 -16.63
C ARG A 188 1.97 -1.84 -15.14
N TYR A 189 0.94 -2.47 -14.59
CA TYR A 189 0.87 -2.76 -13.16
C TYR A 189 2.01 -3.66 -12.70
N HIS A 190 2.85 -3.16 -11.79
CA HIS A 190 3.92 -3.91 -11.13
C HIS A 190 4.34 -3.26 -9.80
N SER A 191 5.15 -3.96 -9.03
CA SER A 191 5.53 -3.51 -7.68
C SER A 191 6.76 -2.61 -7.65
N LEU A 192 7.58 -2.59 -8.70
CA LEU A 192 8.88 -1.91 -8.69
C LEU A 192 8.73 -0.38 -8.62
N ASP A 193 7.82 0.21 -9.40
CA ASP A 193 7.62 1.66 -9.42
C ASP A 193 7.17 2.21 -8.07
N ILE A 194 6.24 1.53 -7.42
CA ILE A 194 5.79 1.96 -6.09
C ILE A 194 6.83 1.69 -5.01
N THR A 195 7.71 0.71 -5.21
CA THR A 195 8.88 0.51 -4.35
C THR A 195 9.86 1.67 -4.51
N ALA A 196 10.11 2.12 -5.75
CA ALA A 196 10.93 3.31 -6.00
C ALA A 196 10.31 4.56 -5.34
N ALA A 197 8.99 4.73 -5.41
CA ALA A 197 8.29 5.82 -4.71
C ALA A 197 8.44 5.72 -3.17
N SER A 198 8.47 4.51 -2.61
CA SER A 198 8.70 4.33 -1.17
C SER A 198 10.13 4.69 -0.77
N ILE A 199 11.12 4.35 -1.58
CA ILE A 199 12.53 4.76 -1.38
C ILE A 199 12.64 6.28 -1.46
N LEU A 200 12.02 6.91 -2.46
CA LEU A 200 11.98 8.36 -2.62
C LEU A 200 11.49 9.05 -1.34
N VAL A 201 10.33 8.65 -0.80
CA VAL A 201 9.79 9.21 0.45
C VAL A 201 10.77 9.06 1.59
N SER A 202 11.38 7.88 1.72
CA SER A 202 12.30 7.59 2.83
C SER A 202 13.57 8.44 2.73
N GLU A 203 14.11 8.66 1.55
CA GLU A 203 15.33 9.47 1.38
C GLU A 203 15.07 10.97 1.52
N ILE A 204 13.89 11.48 1.08
CA ILE A 204 13.50 12.89 1.32
C ILE A 204 13.37 13.19 2.81
N THR A 205 12.84 12.25 3.58
CA THR A 205 12.38 12.51 4.95
C THR A 205 13.30 11.94 6.02
N ASN A 206 14.23 11.07 5.66
CA ASN A 206 14.99 10.21 6.58
C ASN A 206 14.09 9.40 7.53
N LYS A 207 12.87 9.08 7.07
CA LYS A 207 11.86 8.30 7.79
C LYS A 207 11.25 7.26 6.87
N SER A 208 10.71 6.19 7.43
CA SER A 208 9.94 5.24 6.64
C SER A 208 8.64 5.87 6.12
N VAL A 209 8.11 5.35 5.00
CA VAL A 209 6.78 5.78 4.52
C VAL A 209 5.72 5.59 5.61
N ALA A 210 5.83 4.50 6.38
CA ALA A 210 4.92 4.21 7.49
C ALA A 210 4.90 5.35 8.52
N GLU A 211 6.08 5.88 8.89
CA GLU A 211 6.18 7.00 9.83
C GLU A 211 5.63 8.30 9.25
N VAL A 212 5.94 8.60 7.99
CA VAL A 212 5.45 9.82 7.34
C VAL A 212 3.94 9.75 7.17
N PHE A 213 3.42 8.63 6.68
CA PHE A 213 1.98 8.41 6.53
C PHE A 213 1.26 8.50 7.88
N PHE A 214 1.76 7.82 8.90
CA PHE A 214 1.16 7.79 10.24
C PHE A 214 1.08 9.17 10.88
N ASN A 215 2.14 9.97 10.74
CA ASN A 215 2.19 11.27 11.40
C ASN A 215 1.42 12.36 10.65
N ASN A 216 1.28 12.27 9.34
CA ASN A 216 0.80 13.39 8.53
C ASN A 216 -0.49 13.11 7.75
N VAL A 217 -0.70 11.88 7.28
CA VAL A 217 -1.87 11.50 6.47
C VAL A 217 -2.90 10.75 7.30
N PHE A 218 -2.47 9.76 8.07
CA PHE A 218 -3.36 8.91 8.86
C PHE A 218 -4.26 9.68 9.84
N PRO A 219 -3.81 10.74 10.53
CA PRO A 219 -4.70 11.53 11.37
C PRO A 219 -5.84 12.23 10.60
N GLN A 220 -5.62 12.53 9.31
CA GLN A 220 -6.61 13.22 8.47
C GLN A 220 -7.81 12.33 8.11
N ILE A 221 -7.64 11.03 8.15
CA ILE A 221 -8.73 10.10 7.86
C ILE A 221 -9.65 9.83 9.05
N ASN A 222 -9.43 10.47 10.19
CA ASN A 222 -10.13 10.22 11.45
C ASN A 222 -10.12 8.74 11.86
N PRO A 223 -8.93 8.17 12.12
CA PRO A 223 -8.77 6.75 12.35
C PRO A 223 -9.33 6.32 13.72
N GLU A 224 -9.84 5.09 13.78
CA GLU A 224 -10.27 4.47 15.05
C GLU A 224 -9.17 3.63 15.71
N GLY A 225 -8.06 3.37 15.01
CA GLY A 225 -7.06 2.45 15.51
C GLY A 225 -5.63 2.78 15.10
N SER A 226 -4.79 1.80 15.31
CA SER A 226 -3.39 1.79 14.92
C SER A 226 -3.22 1.21 13.53
N LEU A 227 -2.03 1.36 12.97
CA LEU A 227 -1.64 0.69 11.74
C LEU A 227 -0.37 -0.14 11.95
N TYR A 228 -0.17 -1.12 11.08
CA TYR A 228 1.07 -1.88 10.98
C TYR A 228 1.55 -1.86 9.55
N TRP A 229 2.84 -1.74 9.36
CA TRP A 229 3.41 -1.74 8.01
C TRP A 229 4.66 -2.61 7.95
N TRP A 230 4.72 -3.47 6.97
CA TRP A 230 5.91 -4.28 6.75
C TRP A 230 7.09 -3.44 6.27
N VAL A 231 8.26 -3.78 6.76
CA VAL A 231 9.51 -3.14 6.36
C VAL A 231 10.57 -4.18 5.99
N ASP A 232 11.54 -3.77 5.20
CA ASP A 232 12.74 -4.54 4.93
C ASP A 232 13.76 -4.47 6.07
N ASN A 233 14.94 -5.06 5.91
CA ASN A 233 15.99 -5.04 6.92
C ASN A 233 16.54 -3.63 7.20
N ASN A 234 16.40 -2.71 6.27
CA ASN A 234 16.79 -1.31 6.42
C ASN A 234 15.65 -0.43 6.97
N LYS A 235 14.58 -1.04 7.45
CA LYS A 235 13.38 -0.36 7.96
C LYS A 235 12.62 0.45 6.90
N MET A 236 12.86 0.19 5.62
CA MET A 236 12.08 0.78 4.54
C MET A 236 10.71 0.10 4.41
N SER A 237 9.65 0.89 4.32
CA SER A 237 8.29 0.36 4.20
C SER A 237 8.04 -0.31 2.86
N LEU A 238 7.41 -1.49 2.89
CA LEU A 238 6.96 -2.18 1.69
C LEU A 238 5.72 -1.49 1.13
N GLY A 239 5.90 -0.51 0.25
CA GLY A 239 4.81 0.31 -0.30
C GLY A 239 3.86 -0.46 -1.20
N MET A 240 4.26 -1.61 -1.68
CA MET A 240 3.44 -2.38 -2.62
C MET A 240 2.28 -3.14 -1.97
N ALA A 241 2.39 -3.58 -0.71
CA ALA A 241 1.42 -4.47 -0.07
C ALA A 241 1.60 -4.66 1.45
N GLY A 242 2.21 -3.76 2.16
CA GLY A 242 2.63 -4.01 3.56
C GLY A 242 1.74 -3.41 4.65
N LEU A 243 0.73 -2.61 4.31
CA LEU A 243 -0.08 -1.88 5.29
C LEU A 243 -1.26 -2.70 5.81
N TYR A 244 -1.45 -2.63 7.12
CA TYR A 244 -2.59 -3.19 7.86
C TYR A 244 -3.26 -2.09 8.65
N MET A 245 -4.57 -1.97 8.52
CA MET A 245 -5.42 -1.08 9.30
C MET A 245 -6.73 -1.77 9.66
N LYS A 246 -7.48 -1.22 10.62
CA LYS A 246 -8.85 -1.67 10.86
C LYS A 246 -9.68 -1.52 9.58
N THR A 247 -10.68 -2.36 9.39
CA THR A 247 -11.56 -2.27 8.20
C THR A 247 -12.24 -0.91 8.09
N LYS A 248 -12.61 -0.31 9.21
CA LYS A 248 -13.17 1.04 9.25
C LYS A 248 -12.17 2.11 8.81
N ASP A 249 -10.90 1.96 9.19
CA ASP A 249 -9.85 2.91 8.79
C ASP A 249 -9.56 2.83 7.28
N TRP A 250 -9.69 1.64 6.68
CA TRP A 250 -9.68 1.50 5.22
C TRP A 250 -10.85 2.23 4.56
N ALA A 251 -12.06 2.13 5.14
CA ALA A 251 -13.22 2.86 4.65
C ALA A 251 -13.08 4.38 4.84
N ASN A 252 -12.53 4.81 5.97
CA ASN A 252 -12.22 6.22 6.25
C ASN A 252 -11.20 6.77 5.26
N LEU A 253 -10.17 6.01 4.89
CA LEU A 253 -9.21 6.40 3.87
C LEU A 253 -9.91 6.63 2.52
N GLY A 254 -10.81 5.72 2.12
CA GLY A 254 -11.61 5.89 0.90
C GLY A 254 -12.52 7.12 0.95
N ASN A 255 -13.16 7.36 2.09
CA ASN A 255 -14.00 8.55 2.27
C ASN A 255 -13.20 9.86 2.24
N TYR A 256 -12.00 9.86 2.84
CA TYR A 256 -11.08 11.00 2.76
C TYR A 256 -10.72 11.31 1.31
N MET A 257 -10.28 10.31 0.55
CA MET A 257 -9.93 10.49 -0.87
C MET A 257 -11.12 11.01 -1.69
N ASN A 258 -12.33 10.51 -1.43
CA ASN A 258 -13.52 10.95 -2.14
C ASN A 258 -13.83 12.44 -1.90
N LYS A 259 -13.62 12.93 -0.69
CA LYS A 259 -13.76 14.35 -0.37
C LYS A 259 -12.73 15.22 -1.07
N GLU A 260 -11.47 14.81 -1.07
CA GLU A 260 -10.38 15.55 -1.72
C GLU A 260 -10.54 15.62 -3.25
N ILE A 261 -11.17 14.61 -3.88
CA ILE A 261 -11.41 14.61 -5.32
C ILE A 261 -12.61 15.49 -5.68
N THR A 262 -13.57 15.66 -4.76
CA THR A 262 -14.82 16.40 -5.03
C THR A 262 -14.81 17.83 -4.54
N SER A 263 -13.79 18.24 -3.80
CA SER A 263 -13.55 19.64 -3.36
C SER A 263 -12.73 20.41 -4.39
#